data_f815fc6b55235cdd5ad1d544468b8272
#
_entry.id   f815fc6b55235cdd5ad1d544468b8272
#
_cell.length_a   1.000
_cell.length_b   1.000
_cell.length_c   1.000
_cell.angle_alpha   90.00
_cell.angle_beta   90.00
_cell.angle_gamma   90.00
#
_symmetry.space_group_name_H-M   'P 1'
#
loop_
_entity.id
_entity.type
_entity.pdbx_description
1 polymer ?
#
loop_
_entity_poly.entity_id
_entity_poly.type
_entity_poly.pdbx_seq_one_letter_code
_entity_poly.pdbx_strand_id
1 'polypeptide(L)'
;LVKLFLERMAVTGQVGAYKQANGIPVLDAAREKRVIAAKTALTDDPARKADLAALYESIMAISRRQQRHLVREGDSDPGYAAWAAAMKNRREPVPTPRVVYQGEPGCYSEEAAAGFFGPEVDSRGLAWFPDVFAALERGEADYAVLPVENSSTGSIRQVYDLLSQYNYYIVGECQVEVRHCLMALPGVRLEDIKTVYSHEQGLMQCEKYLDGHRDWNRVPTLDTA
;
A
#
# COMPACT_ATOMS: atom_id res chain seq x y z
N LEU A 1 -1.58 -24.70 -19.27
CA LEU A 1 -1.15 -23.36 -18.89
C LEU A 1 -0.18 -23.42 -17.70
N VAL A 2 -0.57 -23.97 -16.54
CA VAL A 2 0.27 -24.05 -15.33
C VAL A 2 1.61 -24.74 -15.62
N LYS A 3 1.61 -25.89 -16.28
CA LYS A 3 2.84 -26.61 -16.65
C LYS A 3 3.80 -25.73 -17.45
N LEU A 4 3.31 -25.06 -18.50
CA LEU A 4 4.12 -24.17 -19.33
C LEU A 4 4.64 -22.96 -18.55
N PHE A 5 3.86 -22.46 -17.62
CA PHE A 5 4.31 -21.37 -16.73
C PHE A 5 5.45 -21.83 -15.82
N LEU A 6 5.34 -23.00 -15.20
CA LEU A 6 6.39 -23.57 -14.33
C LEU A 6 7.67 -23.88 -15.12
N GLU A 7 7.57 -24.44 -16.34
CA GLU A 7 8.69 -24.66 -17.24
C GLU A 7 9.39 -23.32 -17.59
N ARG A 8 8.61 -22.30 -17.91
CA ARG A 8 9.13 -20.95 -18.15
C ARG A 8 9.87 -20.41 -16.92
N MET A 9 9.30 -20.59 -15.72
CA MET A 9 9.93 -20.11 -14.48
C MET A 9 11.25 -20.83 -14.20
N ALA A 10 11.36 -22.12 -14.49
CA ALA A 10 12.63 -22.86 -14.39
C ALA A 10 13.71 -22.29 -15.33
N VAL A 11 13.36 -21.99 -16.57
CA VAL A 11 14.27 -21.36 -17.55
C VAL A 11 14.66 -19.95 -17.10
N THR A 12 13.73 -19.16 -16.56
CA THR A 12 14.07 -17.81 -16.07
C THR A 12 14.96 -17.84 -14.84
N GLY A 13 14.90 -18.88 -14.02
CA GLY A 13 15.86 -19.13 -12.96
C GLY A 13 17.30 -19.34 -13.48
N GLN A 14 17.46 -20.16 -14.50
CA GLN A 14 18.75 -20.38 -15.16
C GLN A 14 19.31 -19.08 -15.77
N VAL A 15 18.44 -18.29 -16.42
CA VAL A 15 18.80 -16.96 -16.94
C VAL A 15 19.25 -16.03 -15.82
N GLY A 16 18.58 -16.07 -14.67
CA GLY A 16 18.98 -15.29 -13.49
C GLY A 16 20.39 -15.65 -13.00
N ALA A 17 20.69 -16.95 -12.85
CA ALA A 17 22.01 -17.43 -12.49
C ALA A 17 23.09 -17.02 -13.50
N TYR A 18 22.80 -17.14 -14.81
CA TYR A 18 23.72 -16.69 -15.84
C TYR A 18 23.99 -15.17 -15.77
N LYS A 19 22.95 -14.36 -15.57
CA LYS A 19 23.10 -12.91 -15.43
C LYS A 19 23.95 -12.54 -14.24
N GLN A 20 23.74 -13.21 -13.12
CA GLN A 20 24.53 -13.03 -11.90
C GLN A 20 26.01 -13.34 -12.15
N ALA A 21 26.30 -14.50 -12.72
CA ALA A 21 27.67 -14.93 -13.01
C ALA A 21 28.42 -13.99 -13.99
N ASN A 22 27.70 -13.23 -14.80
CA ASN A 22 28.27 -12.33 -15.81
C ASN A 22 28.04 -10.84 -15.52
N GLY A 23 27.59 -10.45 -14.33
CA GLY A 23 27.35 -9.06 -13.96
C GLY A 23 26.30 -8.34 -14.80
N ILE A 24 25.32 -9.08 -15.37
CA ILE A 24 24.28 -8.53 -16.26
C ILE A 24 23.07 -8.12 -15.42
N PRO A 25 22.56 -6.89 -15.56
CA PRO A 25 21.38 -6.44 -14.83
C PRO A 25 20.15 -7.34 -15.03
N VAL A 26 19.38 -7.58 -13.98
CA VAL A 26 18.13 -8.35 -14.06
C VAL A 26 17.13 -7.68 -15.00
N LEU A 27 16.95 -6.36 -14.88
CA LEU A 27 16.05 -5.57 -15.74
C LEU A 27 16.73 -5.22 -17.07
N ASP A 28 16.09 -5.62 -18.16
CA ASP A 28 16.37 -5.15 -19.53
C ASP A 28 15.05 -4.64 -20.13
N ALA A 29 14.76 -3.37 -19.89
CA ALA A 29 13.51 -2.73 -20.29
C ALA A 29 13.33 -2.75 -21.82
N ALA A 30 14.41 -2.63 -22.59
CA ALA A 30 14.34 -2.65 -24.06
C ALA A 30 13.97 -4.05 -24.59
N ARG A 31 14.53 -5.09 -23.99
CA ARG A 31 14.18 -6.48 -24.30
C ARG A 31 12.73 -6.79 -23.93
N GLU A 32 12.27 -6.36 -22.74
CA GLU A 32 10.90 -6.61 -22.30
C GLU A 32 9.88 -5.97 -23.26
N LYS A 33 10.10 -4.71 -23.64
CA LYS A 33 9.26 -4.03 -24.64
C LYS A 33 9.22 -4.80 -25.99
N ARG A 34 10.36 -5.29 -26.47
CA ARG A 34 10.40 -6.08 -27.72
C ARG A 34 9.63 -7.39 -27.59
N VAL A 35 9.74 -8.07 -26.47
CA VAL A 35 9.00 -9.33 -26.24
C VAL A 35 7.50 -9.07 -26.20
N ILE A 36 7.04 -8.05 -25.47
CA ILE A 36 5.63 -7.68 -25.38
C ILE A 36 5.11 -7.33 -26.78
N ALA A 37 5.81 -6.47 -27.53
CA ALA A 37 5.44 -6.11 -28.90
C ALA A 37 5.33 -7.33 -29.84
N ALA A 38 6.28 -8.25 -29.76
CA ALA A 38 6.24 -9.48 -30.58
C ALA A 38 5.06 -10.39 -30.20
N LYS A 39 4.62 -10.39 -28.95
CA LYS A 39 3.50 -11.22 -28.50
C LYS A 39 2.14 -10.60 -28.79
N THR A 40 2.01 -9.30 -28.68
CA THR A 40 0.80 -8.56 -29.04
C THR A 40 0.57 -8.53 -30.56
N ALA A 41 1.63 -8.66 -31.35
CA ALA A 41 1.52 -8.79 -32.83
C ALA A 41 0.91 -10.12 -33.31
N LEU A 42 0.72 -11.12 -32.43
CA LEU A 42 0.09 -12.39 -32.79
C LEU A 42 -1.44 -12.33 -32.94
N THR A 43 -2.04 -11.18 -32.67
CA THR A 43 -3.47 -10.94 -32.86
C THR A 43 -3.71 -9.53 -33.40
N ASP A 44 -4.75 -9.36 -34.21
CA ASP A 44 -5.17 -8.03 -34.70
C ASP A 44 -6.26 -7.40 -33.85
N ASP A 45 -6.89 -8.15 -32.97
CA ASP A 45 -7.93 -7.68 -32.05
C ASP A 45 -7.34 -6.75 -30.97
N PRO A 46 -7.77 -5.48 -30.90
CA PRO A 46 -7.23 -4.51 -29.95
C PRO A 46 -7.42 -4.91 -28.47
N ALA A 47 -8.56 -5.52 -28.13
CA ALA A 47 -8.83 -5.96 -26.76
C ALA A 47 -7.87 -7.09 -26.35
N ARG A 48 -7.69 -8.08 -27.21
CA ARG A 48 -6.72 -9.17 -26.99
C ARG A 48 -5.27 -8.69 -26.97
N LYS A 49 -4.92 -7.65 -27.72
CA LYS A 49 -3.59 -7.01 -27.63
C LYS A 49 -3.35 -6.45 -26.24
N ALA A 50 -4.34 -5.73 -25.67
CA ALA A 50 -4.27 -5.17 -24.33
C ALA A 50 -4.13 -6.27 -23.26
N ASP A 51 -4.94 -7.32 -23.35
CA ASP A 51 -4.89 -8.46 -22.43
C ASP A 51 -3.55 -9.19 -22.49
N LEU A 52 -3.01 -9.41 -23.69
CA LEU A 52 -1.69 -10.02 -23.86
C LEU A 52 -0.57 -9.14 -23.30
N ALA A 53 -0.63 -7.83 -23.49
CA ALA A 53 0.35 -6.91 -22.91
C ALA A 53 0.35 -7.01 -21.39
N ALA A 54 -0.80 -6.89 -20.73
CA ALA A 54 -0.96 -6.99 -19.29
C ALA A 54 -0.48 -8.35 -18.74
N LEU A 55 -0.82 -9.45 -19.43
CA LEU A 55 -0.36 -10.78 -19.06
C LEU A 55 1.17 -10.89 -19.11
N TYR A 56 1.80 -10.42 -20.18
CA TYR A 56 3.26 -10.50 -20.35
C TYR A 56 3.99 -9.56 -19.38
N GLU A 57 3.46 -8.39 -19.09
CA GLU A 57 3.99 -7.50 -18.02
C GLU A 57 3.99 -8.19 -16.67
N SER A 58 2.90 -8.86 -16.31
CA SER A 58 2.78 -9.64 -15.07
C SER A 58 3.78 -10.80 -15.01
N ILE A 59 3.90 -11.58 -16.10
CA ILE A 59 4.88 -12.67 -16.22
C ILE A 59 6.31 -12.16 -16.08
N MET A 60 6.64 -11.01 -16.70
CA MET A 60 7.96 -10.40 -16.60
C MET A 60 8.25 -9.92 -15.18
N ALA A 61 7.28 -9.32 -14.51
CA ALA A 61 7.42 -8.89 -13.11
C ALA A 61 7.69 -10.07 -12.16
N ILE A 62 6.97 -11.19 -12.33
CA ILE A 62 7.21 -12.42 -11.56
C ILE A 62 8.62 -12.98 -11.85
N SER A 63 9.01 -13.01 -13.13
CA SER A 63 10.35 -13.48 -13.56
C SER A 63 11.47 -12.63 -12.95
N ARG A 64 11.33 -11.29 -12.94
CA ARG A 64 12.29 -10.39 -12.28
C ARG A 64 12.38 -10.63 -10.77
N ARG A 65 11.22 -10.81 -10.12
CA ARG A 65 11.18 -11.10 -8.68
C ARG A 65 11.95 -12.39 -8.36
N GLN A 66 11.74 -13.46 -9.13
CA GLN A 66 12.45 -14.72 -8.96
C GLN A 66 13.97 -14.55 -9.18
N GLN A 67 14.36 -13.87 -10.28
CA GLN A 67 15.79 -13.64 -10.56
C GLN A 67 16.46 -12.81 -9.47
N ARG A 68 15.79 -11.78 -8.94
CA ARG A 68 16.30 -10.98 -7.81
C ARG A 68 16.46 -11.81 -6.53
N HIS A 69 15.57 -12.78 -6.29
CA HIS A 69 15.68 -13.67 -5.13
C HIS A 69 16.95 -14.53 -5.23
N LEU A 70 17.19 -15.11 -6.40
CA LEU A 70 18.39 -15.91 -6.66
C LEU A 70 19.69 -15.08 -6.57
N VAL A 71 19.67 -13.85 -7.07
CA VAL A 71 20.81 -12.91 -6.96
C VAL A 71 21.07 -12.53 -5.49
N ARG A 72 20.03 -12.41 -4.66
CA ARG A 72 20.16 -12.10 -3.22
C ARG A 72 20.81 -13.20 -2.39
N GLU A 73 20.68 -14.46 -2.78
CA GLU A 73 21.29 -15.59 -2.07
C GLU A 73 22.79 -15.72 -2.34
N GLY A 74 23.32 -15.07 -3.37
CA GLY A 74 24.70 -15.28 -3.82
C GLY A 74 25.63 -14.08 -3.86
N ASP A 75 25.12 -12.83 -3.88
CA ASP A 75 26.01 -11.67 -3.94
C ASP A 75 25.30 -10.38 -3.49
N SER A 76 25.98 -9.62 -2.65
CA SER A 76 25.48 -8.33 -2.16
C SER A 76 25.69 -7.28 -3.24
N ASP A 77 24.60 -6.88 -3.93
CA ASP A 77 24.56 -5.57 -4.56
C ASP A 77 25.12 -4.54 -3.54
N PRO A 78 26.19 -3.81 -3.89
CA PRO A 78 26.79 -2.85 -2.97
C PRO A 78 25.78 -1.85 -2.41
N GLY A 79 24.77 -1.47 -3.19
CA GLY A 79 23.65 -0.66 -2.75
C GLY A 79 22.78 -1.38 -1.72
N TYR A 80 22.51 -2.69 -1.92
CA TYR A 80 21.77 -3.49 -0.95
C TYR A 80 22.60 -3.76 0.33
N ALA A 81 23.91 -4.01 0.20
CA ALA A 81 24.79 -4.17 1.36
C ALA A 81 24.86 -2.89 2.20
N ALA A 82 24.98 -1.72 1.54
CA ALA A 82 24.94 -0.42 2.20
C ALA A 82 23.57 -0.17 2.86
N TRP A 83 22.47 -0.47 2.16
CA TRP A 83 21.13 -0.38 2.70
C TRP A 83 20.92 -1.36 3.87
N ALA A 84 21.33 -2.63 3.73
CA ALA A 84 21.21 -3.61 4.81
C ALA A 84 22.08 -3.26 6.02
N ALA A 85 23.26 -2.65 5.81
CA ALA A 85 24.10 -2.13 6.87
C ALA A 85 23.44 -0.91 7.56
N ALA A 86 22.84 0.00 6.80
CA ALA A 86 22.06 1.11 7.33
C ALA A 86 20.84 0.63 8.12
N MET A 87 20.18 -0.46 7.68
CA MET A 87 19.09 -1.10 8.40
C MET A 87 19.55 -1.85 9.66
N LYS A 88 20.77 -2.35 9.69
CA LYS A 88 21.38 -2.94 10.92
C LYS A 88 21.77 -1.86 11.93
N ASN A 89 22.12 -0.68 11.48
CA ASN A 89 22.30 0.52 12.31
C ASN A 89 20.94 1.14 12.65
N ARG A 90 19.97 0.32 13.08
CA ARG A 90 18.72 0.82 13.63
C ARG A 90 19.05 1.85 14.70
N ARG A 91 18.56 3.07 14.53
CA ARG A 91 18.44 3.97 15.68
C ARG A 91 17.57 3.22 16.71
N GLU A 92 18.00 3.25 17.96
CA GLU A 92 17.19 2.77 19.07
C GLU A 92 15.79 3.38 18.91
N PRO A 93 14.70 2.60 19.12
CA PRO A 93 13.35 3.16 19.11
C PRO A 93 13.29 4.38 20.01
N VAL A 94 12.69 5.46 19.57
CA VAL A 94 12.52 6.67 20.40
C VAL A 94 11.69 6.26 21.61
N PRO A 95 12.16 6.45 22.85
CA PRO A 95 11.47 5.95 24.05
C PRO A 95 10.07 6.55 24.25
N THR A 96 9.90 7.82 23.86
CA THR A 96 8.62 8.57 23.88
C THR A 96 8.42 9.20 22.50
N PRO A 97 7.93 8.44 21.52
CA PRO A 97 7.84 8.93 20.16
C PRO A 97 6.70 9.92 19.99
N ARG A 98 6.95 10.98 19.23
CA ARG A 98 5.91 11.85 18.69
C ARG A 98 5.43 11.22 17.40
N VAL A 99 4.15 10.91 17.32
CA VAL A 99 3.53 10.23 16.19
C VAL A 99 2.53 11.15 15.51
N VAL A 100 2.55 11.19 14.18
CA VAL A 100 1.51 11.86 13.39
C VAL A 100 0.74 10.84 12.57
N TYR A 101 -0.53 11.10 12.33
CA TYR A 101 -1.39 10.26 11.49
C TYR A 101 -2.31 11.14 10.64
N GLN A 102 -2.88 10.57 9.59
CA GLN A 102 -3.91 11.27 8.80
C GLN A 102 -5.28 10.98 9.39
N GLY A 103 -6.07 12.02 9.59
CA GLY A 103 -7.45 12.00 10.08
C GLY A 103 -7.66 12.82 11.34
N GLU A 104 -8.90 12.85 11.78
CA GLU A 104 -9.34 13.51 13.01
C GLU A 104 -9.19 12.57 14.22
N PRO A 105 -9.19 13.11 15.46
CA PRO A 105 -9.22 12.28 16.66
C PRO A 105 -10.40 11.30 16.65
N GLY A 106 -10.16 10.05 17.03
CA GLY A 106 -11.13 8.95 16.97
C GLY A 106 -11.07 8.12 15.70
N CYS A 107 -10.25 8.50 14.70
CA CYS A 107 -10.11 7.73 13.47
C CYS A 107 -9.31 6.43 13.62
N TYR A 108 -9.43 5.52 12.65
CA TYR A 108 -8.69 4.24 12.64
C TYR A 108 -7.17 4.39 12.60
N SER A 109 -6.66 5.50 12.07
CA SER A 109 -5.22 5.78 12.09
C SER A 109 -4.70 6.10 13.50
N GLU A 110 -5.51 6.75 14.33
CA GLU A 110 -5.20 6.95 15.75
C GLU A 110 -5.23 5.64 16.52
N GLU A 111 -6.26 4.79 16.30
CA GLU A 111 -6.33 3.46 16.88
C GLU A 111 -5.10 2.62 16.50
N ALA A 112 -4.66 2.70 15.24
CA ALA A 112 -3.44 2.05 14.77
C ALA A 112 -2.19 2.58 15.48
N ALA A 113 -2.09 3.90 15.68
CA ALA A 113 -0.99 4.52 16.43
C ALA A 113 -0.95 4.04 17.88
N ALA A 114 -2.08 4.06 18.57
CA ALA A 114 -2.20 3.58 19.93
C ALA A 114 -1.91 2.07 20.04
N GLY A 115 -2.37 1.28 19.08
CA GLY A 115 -2.11 -0.16 19.03
C GLY A 115 -0.64 -0.51 18.82
N PHE A 116 0.09 0.26 18.02
CA PHE A 116 1.49 -0.02 17.68
C PHE A 116 2.48 0.56 18.70
N PHE A 117 2.26 1.79 19.17
CA PHE A 117 3.17 2.52 20.04
C PHE A 117 2.75 2.50 21.52
N GLY A 118 1.54 2.05 21.81
CA GLY A 118 0.93 2.06 23.15
C GLY A 118 -0.14 3.15 23.31
N PRO A 119 -1.08 2.96 24.25
CA PRO A 119 -2.24 3.83 24.42
C PRO A 119 -1.92 5.26 24.86
N GLU A 120 -0.77 5.49 25.46
CA GLU A 120 -0.31 6.79 25.96
C GLU A 120 0.64 7.50 24.97
N VAL A 121 0.68 7.05 23.71
CA VAL A 121 1.56 7.66 22.72
C VAL A 121 1.17 9.12 22.46
N ASP A 122 2.17 10.00 22.39
CA ASP A 122 1.96 11.39 21.94
C ASP A 122 1.67 11.38 20.44
N SER A 123 0.38 11.38 20.09
CA SER A 123 -0.06 11.29 18.70
C SER A 123 -0.94 12.48 18.31
N ARG A 124 -0.80 12.94 17.07
CA ARG A 124 -1.54 14.07 16.51
C ARG A 124 -2.06 13.77 15.11
N GLY A 125 -3.35 14.04 14.89
CA GLY A 125 -4.00 13.98 13.59
C GLY A 125 -3.63 15.16 12.70
N LEU A 126 -3.56 14.90 11.40
CA LEU A 126 -3.36 15.89 10.34
C LEU A 126 -4.35 15.60 9.20
N ALA A 127 -4.91 16.65 8.59
CA ALA A 127 -6.00 16.50 7.63
C ALA A 127 -5.59 15.75 6.35
N TRP A 128 -4.35 15.93 5.88
CA TRP A 128 -3.92 15.42 4.57
C TRP A 128 -2.64 14.59 4.66
N PHE A 129 -2.52 13.55 3.84
CA PHE A 129 -1.30 12.74 3.75
C PHE A 129 -0.03 13.55 3.50
N PRO A 130 0.01 14.56 2.59
CA PRO A 130 1.19 15.39 2.42
C PRO A 130 1.64 16.10 3.69
N ASP A 131 0.70 16.53 4.55
CA ASP A 131 1.04 17.23 5.80
C ASP A 131 1.73 16.28 6.80
N VAL A 132 1.33 14.99 6.80
CA VAL A 132 1.98 13.95 7.62
C VAL A 132 3.45 13.78 7.20
N PHE A 133 3.72 13.70 5.90
CA PHE A 133 5.08 13.60 5.39
C PHE A 133 5.90 14.86 5.66
N ALA A 134 5.29 16.03 5.49
CA ALA A 134 5.94 17.31 5.78
C ALA A 134 6.25 17.49 7.28
N ALA A 135 5.42 16.96 8.18
CA ALA A 135 5.69 16.99 9.63
C ALA A 135 6.93 16.15 9.98
N LEU A 136 7.10 14.98 9.37
CA LEU A 136 8.32 14.19 9.50
C LEU A 136 9.54 14.92 8.96
N GLU A 137 9.42 15.56 7.79
CA GLU A 137 10.52 16.30 7.18
C GLU A 137 10.99 17.48 8.03
N ARG A 138 10.05 18.18 8.67
CA ARG A 138 10.34 19.29 9.60
C ARG A 138 10.83 18.83 10.98
N GLY A 139 10.85 17.51 11.24
CA GLY A 139 11.22 16.97 12.56
C GLY A 139 10.19 17.26 13.65
N GLU A 140 8.95 17.54 13.29
CA GLU A 140 7.84 17.74 14.24
C GLU A 140 7.33 16.42 14.82
N ALA A 141 7.59 15.31 14.12
CA ALA A 141 7.27 13.96 14.53
C ALA A 141 8.44 13.01 14.27
N ASP A 142 8.47 11.92 15.01
CA ASP A 142 9.48 10.88 14.90
C ASP A 142 8.98 9.71 14.04
N TYR A 143 7.67 9.48 14.04
CA TYR A 143 6.99 8.45 13.23
C TYR A 143 5.69 8.99 12.63
N ALA A 144 5.27 8.34 11.54
CA ALA A 144 3.95 8.54 10.95
C ALA A 144 3.21 7.20 10.86
N VAL A 145 1.91 7.24 11.10
CA VAL A 145 0.99 6.12 10.85
C VAL A 145 0.11 6.46 9.66
N LEU A 146 0.16 5.62 8.65
CA LEU A 146 -0.50 5.85 7.36
C LEU A 146 -1.20 4.58 6.90
N PRO A 147 -2.47 4.65 6.47
CA PRO A 147 -3.15 3.52 5.87
C PRO A 147 -2.56 3.26 4.48
N VAL A 148 -2.10 2.05 4.22
CA VAL A 148 -1.53 1.66 2.91
C VAL A 148 -2.51 0.86 2.07
N GLU A 149 -3.41 0.13 2.73
CA GLU A 149 -4.39 -0.72 2.05
C GLU A 149 -5.67 -0.85 2.87
N ASN A 150 -6.79 -0.93 2.18
CA ASN A 150 -8.07 -1.27 2.75
C ASN A 150 -8.63 -2.51 2.03
N SER A 151 -9.10 -3.50 2.78
CA SER A 151 -9.57 -4.78 2.23
C SER A 151 -10.76 -4.65 1.26
N SER A 152 -11.54 -3.57 1.35
CA SER A 152 -12.69 -3.30 0.48
C SER A 152 -12.36 -2.45 -0.75
N THR A 153 -11.42 -1.51 -0.64
CA THR A 153 -11.11 -0.53 -1.69
C THR A 153 -9.70 -0.68 -2.27
N GLY A 154 -8.88 -1.57 -1.69
CA GLY A 154 -7.52 -1.85 -2.14
C GLY A 154 -6.49 -0.81 -1.67
N SER A 155 -5.42 -0.68 -2.43
CA SER A 155 -4.25 0.13 -2.07
C SER A 155 -4.54 1.63 -2.15
N ILE A 156 -4.07 2.38 -1.16
CA ILE A 156 -4.18 3.85 -1.10
C ILE A 156 -3.03 4.46 -1.88
N ARG A 157 -3.25 4.65 -3.18
CA ARG A 157 -2.23 5.07 -4.16
C ARG A 157 -1.46 6.32 -3.73
N GLN A 158 -2.15 7.32 -3.18
CA GLN A 158 -1.54 8.58 -2.75
C GLN A 158 -0.43 8.38 -1.71
N VAL A 159 -0.58 7.42 -0.79
CA VAL A 159 0.45 7.11 0.21
C VAL A 159 1.68 6.49 -0.45
N TYR A 160 1.49 5.60 -1.42
CA TYR A 160 2.61 5.01 -2.17
C TYR A 160 3.35 6.05 -3.02
N ASP A 161 2.62 6.98 -3.64
CA ASP A 161 3.21 8.07 -4.42
C ASP A 161 4.06 8.99 -3.52
N LEU A 162 3.59 9.33 -2.33
CA LEU A 162 4.34 10.10 -1.35
C LEU A 162 5.55 9.31 -0.80
N LEU A 163 5.40 8.03 -0.46
CA LEU A 163 6.53 7.19 -0.05
C LEU A 163 7.64 7.11 -1.10
N SER A 164 7.29 7.24 -2.39
CA SER A 164 8.29 7.28 -3.47
C SER A 164 9.04 8.61 -3.58
N GLN A 165 8.48 9.69 -3.06
CA GLN A 165 9.06 11.05 -3.10
C GLN A 165 9.98 11.32 -1.90
N TYR A 166 9.66 10.72 -0.75
CA TYR A 166 10.41 10.90 0.49
C TYR A 166 11.29 9.69 0.80
N ASN A 167 12.46 9.93 1.38
CA ASN A 167 13.41 8.88 1.72
C ASN A 167 13.19 8.37 3.16
N TYR A 168 11.99 7.84 3.44
CA TYR A 168 11.62 7.28 4.73
C TYR A 168 11.59 5.76 4.70
N TYR A 169 11.65 5.15 5.87
CA TYR A 169 11.63 3.70 6.06
C TYR A 169 10.34 3.26 6.72
N ILE A 170 9.77 2.16 6.23
CA ILE A 170 8.68 1.47 6.92
C ILE A 170 9.30 0.66 8.04
N VAL A 171 8.94 0.96 9.28
CA VAL A 171 9.52 0.35 10.49
C VAL A 171 8.61 -0.70 11.12
N GLY A 172 7.37 -0.79 10.69
CA GLY A 172 6.41 -1.78 11.13
C GLY A 172 5.09 -1.68 10.40
N GLU A 173 4.22 -2.63 10.68
CA GLU A 173 2.84 -2.69 10.17
C GLU A 173 1.90 -3.13 11.28
N CYS A 174 0.65 -2.70 11.20
CA CYS A 174 -0.45 -3.20 12.03
C CYS A 174 -1.73 -3.26 11.20
N GLN A 175 -2.69 -4.02 11.68
CA GLN A 175 -4.01 -4.14 11.09
C GLN A 175 -5.05 -3.65 12.09
N VAL A 176 -5.98 -2.82 11.62
CA VAL A 176 -7.13 -2.36 12.39
C VAL A 176 -8.39 -2.89 11.75
N GLU A 177 -9.25 -3.51 12.53
CA GLU A 177 -10.54 -3.99 12.06
C GLU A 177 -11.52 -2.82 11.98
N VAL A 178 -11.95 -2.50 10.75
CA VAL A 178 -12.94 -1.43 10.53
C VAL A 178 -14.32 -1.91 10.97
N ARG A 179 -14.85 -1.31 12.04
CA ARG A 179 -16.18 -1.57 12.59
C ARG A 179 -16.94 -0.25 12.71
N HIS A 180 -17.66 0.10 11.65
CA HIS A 180 -18.48 1.30 11.67
C HIS A 180 -19.65 1.18 12.64
N CYS A 181 -19.85 2.22 13.45
CA CYS A 181 -20.95 2.34 14.38
C CYS A 181 -21.85 3.53 13.97
N LEU A 182 -23.16 3.34 14.01
CA LEU A 182 -24.10 4.44 13.89
C LEU A 182 -24.19 5.16 15.23
N MET A 183 -23.84 6.44 15.25
CA MET A 183 -23.86 7.28 16.45
C MET A 183 -24.93 8.36 16.32
N ALA A 184 -25.55 8.69 17.45
CA ALA A 184 -26.52 9.78 17.55
C ALA A 184 -26.42 10.46 18.92
N LEU A 185 -27.04 11.62 19.05
CA LEU A 185 -27.13 12.29 20.35
C LEU A 185 -27.94 11.44 21.36
N PRO A 186 -27.62 11.52 22.65
CA PRO A 186 -28.37 10.80 23.68
C PRO A 186 -29.87 11.05 23.56
N GLY A 187 -30.68 9.98 23.61
CA GLY A 187 -32.12 10.03 23.51
C GLY A 187 -32.70 9.97 22.10
N VAL A 188 -31.90 10.07 21.06
CA VAL A 188 -32.35 9.86 19.68
C VAL A 188 -32.59 8.37 19.42
N ARG A 189 -33.75 8.05 18.87
CA ARG A 189 -34.12 6.67 18.49
C ARG A 189 -33.80 6.43 17.03
N LEU A 190 -33.61 5.16 16.64
CA LEU A 190 -33.31 4.79 15.27
C LEU A 190 -34.35 5.31 14.26
N GLU A 191 -35.61 5.30 14.65
CA GLU A 191 -36.76 5.79 13.85
C GLU A 191 -36.81 7.32 13.68
N ASP A 192 -36.06 8.06 14.50
CA ASP A 192 -35.98 9.52 14.44
C ASP A 192 -34.91 9.99 13.45
N ILE A 193 -34.02 9.08 12.99
CA ILE A 193 -32.92 9.41 12.09
C ILE A 193 -33.47 9.74 10.71
N LYS A 194 -33.06 10.91 10.20
CA LYS A 194 -33.42 11.40 8.85
C LYS A 194 -32.18 11.54 7.95
N THR A 195 -31.02 11.75 8.56
CA THR A 195 -29.78 12.02 7.83
C THR A 195 -28.61 11.36 8.52
N VAL A 196 -27.72 10.76 7.74
CA VAL A 196 -26.47 10.16 8.18
C VAL A 196 -25.32 10.90 7.53
N TYR A 197 -24.34 11.26 8.34
CA TYR A 197 -23.12 11.96 7.92
C TYR A 197 -21.93 11.01 8.09
N SER A 198 -21.06 10.90 7.10
CA SER A 198 -19.80 10.16 7.18
C SER A 198 -18.91 10.49 5.99
N HIS A 199 -17.66 10.11 6.06
CA HIS A 199 -16.79 10.11 4.89
C HIS A 199 -17.37 9.21 3.78
N GLU A 200 -17.15 9.58 2.51
CA GLU A 200 -17.69 8.85 1.35
C GLU A 200 -17.36 7.34 1.40
N GLN A 201 -16.15 6.99 1.78
CA GLN A 201 -15.73 5.59 1.95
C GLN A 201 -16.53 4.86 3.04
N GLY A 202 -16.81 5.52 4.18
CA GLY A 202 -17.63 4.97 5.25
C GLY A 202 -19.05 4.70 4.80
N LEU A 203 -19.66 5.64 4.04
CA LEU A 203 -20.99 5.47 3.46
C LEU A 203 -21.01 4.29 2.47
N MET A 204 -20.00 4.13 1.61
CA MET A 204 -19.89 3.01 0.68
C MET A 204 -19.72 1.67 1.42
N GLN A 205 -18.88 1.61 2.44
CA GLN A 205 -18.66 0.39 3.23
C GLN A 205 -19.92 -0.05 4.00
N CYS A 206 -20.78 0.91 4.36
CA CYS A 206 -22.06 0.69 5.04
C CYS A 206 -23.26 0.56 4.10
N GLU A 207 -23.07 0.59 2.77
CA GLU A 207 -24.13 0.63 1.77
C GLU A 207 -25.21 -0.41 2.00
N LYS A 208 -24.84 -1.65 2.26
CA LYS A 208 -25.78 -2.75 2.51
C LYS A 208 -26.71 -2.48 3.70
N TYR A 209 -26.20 -1.84 4.76
CA TYR A 209 -27.02 -1.47 5.91
C TYR A 209 -27.90 -0.26 5.59
N LEU A 210 -27.32 0.74 4.95
CA LEU A 210 -28.00 1.98 4.59
C LEU A 210 -29.10 1.78 3.54
N ASP A 211 -29.00 0.75 2.70
CA ASP A 211 -30.05 0.38 1.74
C ASP A 211 -31.30 -0.19 2.39
N GLY A 212 -31.21 -0.67 3.63
CA GLY A 212 -32.36 -0.98 4.49
C GLY A 212 -33.11 0.26 4.99
N HIS A 213 -32.49 1.44 4.90
CA HIS A 213 -33.02 2.73 5.38
C HIS A 213 -33.04 3.77 4.25
N ARG A 214 -33.79 3.49 3.19
CA ARG A 214 -33.82 4.31 1.95
C ARG A 214 -34.37 5.71 2.13
N ASP A 215 -35.08 5.95 3.22
CA ASP A 215 -35.61 7.24 3.65
C ASP A 215 -34.59 8.15 4.31
N TRP A 216 -33.40 7.62 4.65
CA TRP A 216 -32.32 8.41 5.21
C TRP A 216 -31.54 9.14 4.13
N ASN A 217 -31.29 10.44 4.35
CA ASN A 217 -30.38 11.22 3.53
C ASN A 217 -28.93 10.90 3.90
N ARG A 218 -28.07 10.66 2.91
CA ARG A 218 -26.64 10.33 3.09
C ARG A 218 -25.80 11.53 2.68
N VAL A 219 -25.09 12.13 3.62
CA VAL A 219 -24.32 13.36 3.40
C VAL A 219 -22.83 13.07 3.62
N PRO A 220 -21.99 13.18 2.56
CA PRO A 220 -20.56 13.05 2.68
C PRO A 220 -19.94 14.15 3.54
N THR A 221 -18.98 13.77 4.40
CA THR A 221 -18.15 14.66 5.23
C THR A 221 -16.66 14.35 5.05
N LEU A 222 -15.80 15.14 5.67
CA LEU A 222 -14.35 14.98 5.55
C LEU A 222 -13.82 13.73 6.26
N ASP A 223 -14.48 13.29 7.33
CA ASP A 223 -14.06 12.12 8.12
C ASP A 223 -15.27 11.28 8.54
N THR A 224 -15.00 10.05 9.02
CA THR A 224 -15.99 9.13 9.63
C THR A 224 -16.08 9.31 11.14
N ALA A 225 -15.11 9.95 11.76
CA ALA A 225 -15.02 10.21 13.19
C ALA A 225 -15.72 11.52 13.58
#